data_89908064bf4b217bc51de507dde5670f
#
_entry.id   89908064bf4b217bc51de507dde5670f
#
_cell.length_a   1.000
_cell.length_b   1.000
_cell.length_c   1.000
_cell.angle_alpha   90.00
_cell.angle_beta   90.00
_cell.angle_gamma   90.00
#
_symmetry.space_group_name_H-M   'P 1'
#
loop_
_entity.id
_entity.type
_entity.pdbx_description
1 polymer ?
#
loop_
_entity_poly.entity_id
_entity_poly.type
_entity_poly.pdbx_seq_one_letter_code
_entity_poly.pdbx_strand_id
1 'polypeptide(L)'
;MSTLRNKVQLIGNLGNDPEIITLESGKKLAKFSLATNESYKDANGEKQTKTDWHNLVVWGKTADIIEKYITKGKEIAIEGKLSTRSYETKEGENRYVTEVIVNELLMLGNK
;
A
#
# COMPACT_ATOMS: atom_id res chain seq x y z
N MET A 1 -1.65 -5.70 -25.11
CA MET A 1 -0.99 -4.82 -24.15
C MET A 1 -0.44 -5.66 -23.01
N SER A 2 0.77 -5.38 -22.60
CA SER A 2 1.40 -6.17 -21.55
C SER A 2 1.00 -5.64 -20.16
N THR A 3 0.53 -6.53 -19.30
CA THR A 3 0.25 -6.16 -17.92
C THR A 3 1.50 -6.15 -17.07
N LEU A 4 2.65 -6.51 -17.64
CA LEU A 4 3.90 -6.55 -16.90
C LEU A 4 4.65 -5.22 -16.86
N ARG A 5 4.22 -4.25 -17.64
CA ARG A 5 4.96 -2.99 -17.73
C ARG A 5 5.02 -2.23 -16.40
N ASN A 6 3.96 -2.27 -15.66
CA ASN A 6 3.90 -1.54 -14.40
C ASN A 6 2.97 -2.30 -13.48
N LYS A 7 3.52 -3.34 -12.87
CA LYS A 7 2.71 -4.23 -12.05
C LYS A 7 3.44 -4.52 -10.76
N VAL A 8 2.71 -4.38 -9.66
CA VAL A 8 3.24 -4.61 -8.34
C VAL A 8 2.33 -5.60 -7.63
N GLN A 9 2.92 -6.62 -7.04
CA GLN A 9 2.21 -7.55 -6.17
C GLN A 9 2.90 -7.54 -4.82
N LEU A 10 2.13 -7.35 -3.78
CA LEU A 10 2.66 -7.30 -2.42
C LEU A 10 1.78 -8.11 -1.50
N ILE A 11 2.41 -8.78 -0.57
CA ILE A 11 1.71 -9.44 0.53
C ILE A 11 2.35 -8.95 1.82
N GLY A 12 1.53 -8.38 2.68
CA GLY A 12 2.07 -7.83 3.90
C GLY A 12 0.97 -7.44 4.87
N ASN A 13 1.39 -6.71 5.90
CA ASN A 13 0.49 -6.33 6.97
C ASN A 13 0.36 -4.82 7.03
N LEU A 14 -0.84 -4.33 7.33
CA LEU A 14 -1.05 -2.90 7.47
C LEU A 14 -0.27 -2.36 8.65
N GLY A 15 0.41 -1.25 8.43
CA GLY A 15 1.16 -0.59 9.48
C GLY A 15 0.34 0.40 10.28
N ASN A 16 -0.82 0.77 9.76
CA ASN A 16 -1.71 1.71 10.42
C ASN A 16 -3.13 1.43 9.98
N ASP A 17 -4.10 1.98 10.71
CA ASP A 17 -5.47 1.93 10.26
C ASP A 17 -5.61 2.77 9.00
N PRO A 18 -6.38 2.31 8.01
CA PRO A 18 -6.53 3.08 6.78
C PRO A 18 -7.18 4.43 7.02
N GLU A 19 -6.66 5.43 6.34
CA GLU A 19 -7.26 6.75 6.33
C GLU A 19 -8.24 6.82 5.18
N ILE A 20 -9.50 7.11 5.49
CA ILE A 20 -10.56 7.14 4.47
C ILE A 20 -10.85 8.60 4.14
N ILE A 21 -10.76 8.94 2.88
CA ILE A 21 -11.00 10.30 2.42
C ILE A 21 -12.14 10.26 1.41
N THR A 22 -13.16 11.08 1.64
CA THR A 22 -14.28 11.21 0.72
C THR A 22 -14.15 12.55 -0.01
N LEU A 23 -14.07 12.49 -1.33
CA LEU A 23 -13.93 13.68 -2.14
C LEU A 23 -15.29 14.33 -2.37
N GLU A 24 -15.25 15.57 -2.86
CA GLU A 24 -16.49 16.30 -3.14
C GLU A 24 -17.36 15.59 -4.15
N SER A 25 -16.72 14.89 -5.08
CA SER A 25 -17.44 14.13 -6.09
C SER A 25 -18.15 12.90 -5.53
N GLY A 26 -17.92 12.59 -4.26
CA GLY A 26 -18.47 11.40 -3.66
C GLY A 26 -17.57 10.18 -3.74
N LYS A 27 -16.47 10.29 -4.44
CA LYS A 27 -15.52 9.18 -4.53
C LYS A 27 -14.76 9.04 -3.22
N LYS A 28 -14.53 7.80 -2.85
CA LYS A 28 -13.73 7.51 -1.67
C LYS A 28 -12.38 6.98 -2.07
N LEU A 29 -11.39 7.29 -1.23
CA LEU A 29 -10.10 6.63 -1.34
C LEU A 29 -9.62 6.26 0.04
N ALA A 30 -8.86 5.18 0.10
CA ALA A 30 -8.24 4.73 1.34
C ALA A 30 -6.73 4.80 1.16
N LYS A 31 -6.06 5.30 2.17
CA LYS A 31 -4.59 5.37 2.18
C LYS A 31 -4.07 4.67 3.41
N PHE A 32 -3.07 3.85 3.21
CA PHE A 32 -2.42 3.17 4.33
C PHE A 32 -1.05 2.71 3.91
N SER A 33 -0.25 2.31 4.88
CA SER A 33 1.06 1.73 4.60
C SER A 33 0.99 0.22 4.80
N LEU A 34 1.76 -0.49 3.98
CA LEU A 34 1.84 -1.94 4.03
C LEU A 34 3.28 -2.33 4.26
N ALA A 35 3.49 -3.18 5.24
CA ALA A 35 4.83 -3.66 5.56
C ALA A 35 5.04 -5.02 4.93
N THR A 36 6.11 -5.14 4.15
CA THR A 36 6.53 -6.44 3.64
C THR A 36 7.81 -6.83 4.33
N ASN A 37 7.88 -8.09 4.76
CA ASN A 37 9.02 -8.60 5.50
C ASN A 37 9.73 -9.67 4.69
N GLU A 38 11.05 -9.58 4.65
CA GLU A 38 11.86 -10.60 4.02
C GLU A 38 12.90 -11.07 5.00
N SER A 39 13.12 -12.39 5.03
CA SER A 39 14.15 -12.98 5.85
C SER A 39 15.34 -13.34 4.97
N TYR A 40 16.54 -13.06 5.45
CA TYR A 40 17.74 -13.42 4.73
C TYR A 40 18.84 -13.74 5.73
N LYS A 41 19.90 -14.40 5.26
CA LYS A 41 21.06 -14.66 6.08
C LYS A 41 22.16 -13.68 5.71
N ASP A 42 22.79 -13.08 6.71
CA ASP A 42 23.87 -12.15 6.46
C ASP A 42 25.19 -12.90 6.24
N ALA A 43 26.27 -12.15 6.11
CA ALA A 43 27.58 -12.72 5.82
C ALA A 43 28.08 -13.64 6.94
N ASN A 44 27.56 -13.46 8.14
CA ASN A 44 27.92 -14.28 9.29
C ASN A 44 27.01 -15.50 9.47
N GLY A 45 26.05 -15.69 8.56
CA GLY A 45 25.11 -16.80 8.63
C GLY A 45 23.96 -16.57 9.59
N GLU A 46 23.83 -15.37 10.13
CA GLU A 46 22.75 -15.06 11.04
C GLU A 46 21.51 -14.63 10.28
N LYS A 47 20.36 -15.05 10.80
CA LYS A 47 19.09 -14.73 10.16
C LYS A 47 18.71 -13.28 10.46
N GLN A 48 18.41 -12.54 9.39
CA GLN A 48 18.01 -11.15 9.51
C GLN A 48 16.65 -10.95 8.85
N THR A 49 15.93 -9.94 9.29
CA THR A 49 14.64 -9.59 8.71
C THR A 49 14.72 -8.14 8.21
N LYS A 50 14.29 -7.96 6.96
CA LYS A 50 14.21 -6.63 6.37
C LYS A 50 12.74 -6.28 6.17
N THR A 51 12.35 -5.10 6.63
CA THR A 51 10.99 -4.61 6.46
C THR A 51 10.99 -3.41 5.55
N ASP A 52 10.19 -3.48 4.49
CA ASP A 52 9.98 -2.35 3.60
C ASP A 52 8.55 -1.85 3.78
N TRP A 53 8.40 -0.54 3.75
CA TRP A 53 7.11 0.11 3.91
C TRP A 53 6.67 0.68 2.57
N HIS A 54 5.42 0.39 2.21
CA HIS A 54 4.87 0.83 0.93
C HIS A 54 3.63 1.67 1.18
N ASN A 55 3.52 2.76 0.45
CA ASN A 55 2.33 3.60 0.52
C ASN A 55 1.33 3.13 -0.51
N LEU A 56 0.13 2.79 -0.06
CA LEU A 56 -0.91 2.25 -0.92
C LEU A 56 -2.09 3.21 -0.97
N VAL A 57 -2.68 3.33 -2.15
CA VAL A 57 -3.87 4.13 -2.37
C VAL A 57 -4.90 3.24 -3.06
N VAL A 58 -6.11 3.23 -2.50
CA VAL A 58 -7.19 2.39 -3.02
C VAL A 58 -8.41 3.28 -3.27
N TRP A 59 -8.98 3.17 -4.46
CA TRP A 59 -10.10 4.01 -4.87
C TRP A 59 -11.39 3.22 -4.96
N GLY A 60 -12.50 3.90 -4.77
CA GLY A 60 -13.82 3.39 -5.14
C GLY A 60 -14.34 2.32 -4.21
N LYS A 61 -14.97 1.32 -4.81
CA LYS A 61 -15.63 0.28 -4.02
C LYS A 61 -14.67 -0.52 -3.16
N THR A 62 -13.45 -0.71 -3.62
CA THR A 62 -12.46 -1.41 -2.84
C THR A 62 -12.11 -0.61 -1.58
N ALA A 63 -12.16 0.72 -1.66
CA ALA A 63 -11.95 1.54 -0.47
C ALA A 63 -13.05 1.31 0.56
N ASP A 64 -14.30 1.08 0.10
CA ASP A 64 -15.38 0.75 1.02
C ASP A 64 -15.12 -0.55 1.76
N ILE A 65 -14.59 -1.54 1.05
CA ILE A 65 -14.28 -2.83 1.67
C ILE A 65 -13.18 -2.63 2.72
N ILE A 66 -12.19 -1.82 2.40
CA ILE A 66 -11.11 -1.55 3.34
C ILE A 66 -11.64 -0.87 4.59
N GLU A 67 -12.52 0.10 4.40
CA GLU A 67 -13.09 0.81 5.54
C GLU A 67 -13.81 -0.13 6.48
N LYS A 68 -14.52 -1.11 5.93
CA LYS A 68 -15.37 -1.98 6.73
C LYS A 68 -14.60 -3.12 7.40
N TYR A 69 -13.60 -3.66 6.73
CA TYR A 69 -13.04 -4.95 7.15
C TYR A 69 -11.56 -4.95 7.46
N ILE A 70 -10.83 -3.90 7.12
CA ILE A 70 -9.37 -3.96 7.18
C ILE A 70 -8.86 -2.94 8.18
N THR A 71 -8.04 -3.42 9.12
CA THR A 71 -7.50 -2.59 10.18
C THR A 71 -6.00 -2.87 10.30
N LYS A 72 -5.35 -2.07 11.14
CA LYS A 72 -3.93 -2.20 11.42
C LYS A 72 -3.58 -3.64 11.78
N GLY A 73 -2.51 -4.13 11.19
CA GLY A 73 -2.01 -5.47 11.47
C GLY A 73 -2.57 -6.56 10.58
N LYS A 74 -3.63 -6.27 9.85
CA LYS A 74 -4.26 -7.27 8.99
C LYS A 74 -3.34 -7.61 7.84
N GLU A 75 -3.30 -8.90 7.48
CA GLU A 75 -2.50 -9.33 6.34
C GLU A 75 -3.36 -9.34 5.09
N ILE A 76 -2.84 -8.72 4.03
CA ILE A 76 -3.54 -8.67 2.75
C ILE A 76 -2.55 -8.88 1.62
N ALA A 77 -3.10 -9.30 0.48
CA ALA A 77 -2.37 -9.37 -0.78
C ALA A 77 -2.98 -8.34 -1.71
N ILE A 78 -2.13 -7.61 -2.42
CA ILE A 78 -2.62 -6.61 -3.35
C ILE A 78 -1.90 -6.73 -4.67
N GLU A 79 -2.57 -6.26 -5.71
CA GLU A 79 -1.97 -6.07 -7.01
C GLU A 79 -2.31 -4.67 -7.49
N GLY A 80 -1.32 -3.98 -8.03
CA GLY A 80 -1.53 -2.62 -8.50
C GLY A 80 -0.40 -2.16 -9.37
N LYS A 81 -0.25 -0.85 -9.46
CA LYS A 81 0.80 -0.25 -10.26
C LYS A 81 1.48 0.84 -9.45
N LEU A 82 2.73 1.11 -9.80
CA LEU A 82 3.45 2.22 -9.19
C LEU A 82 3.01 3.53 -9.83
N SER A 83 2.89 4.55 -9.01
CA SER A 83 2.56 5.88 -9.48
C SER A 83 3.34 6.89 -8.67
N THR A 84 3.99 7.81 -9.37
CA THR A 84 4.75 8.87 -8.72
C THR A 84 4.07 10.19 -9.02
N ARG A 85 3.84 10.97 -7.98
CA ARG A 85 3.27 12.30 -8.14
C ARG A 85 4.12 13.30 -7.38
N SER A 86 4.04 14.54 -7.80
CA SER A 86 4.74 15.61 -7.12
C SER A 86 3.76 16.43 -6.30
N TYR A 87 4.29 17.06 -5.26
CA TYR A 87 3.51 17.97 -4.46
C TYR A 87 4.43 19.05 -3.94
N GLU A 88 3.84 20.18 -3.58
CA GLU A 88 4.59 21.32 -3.09
C GLU A 88 4.46 21.40 -1.58
N THR A 89 5.59 21.59 -0.90
CA THR A 89 5.59 21.75 0.54
C THR A 89 5.23 23.19 0.89
N LYS A 90 5.04 23.42 2.18
CA LYS A 90 4.73 24.78 2.65
C LYS A 90 5.87 25.75 2.38
N GLU A 91 7.08 25.25 2.30
CA GLU A 91 8.25 26.09 1.98
C GLU A 91 8.42 26.32 0.50
N GLY A 92 7.54 25.78 -0.33
CA GLY A 92 7.63 25.97 -1.77
C GLY A 92 8.51 25.00 -2.49
N GLU A 93 8.94 23.95 -1.82
CA GLU A 93 9.75 22.92 -2.44
C GLU A 93 8.88 21.88 -3.11
N ASN A 94 9.32 21.38 -4.26
CA ASN A 94 8.66 20.28 -4.92
C ASN A 94 9.20 18.96 -4.39
N ARG A 95 8.28 18.09 -4.03
CA ARG A 95 8.62 16.76 -3.55
C ARG A 95 7.88 15.73 -4.36
N TYR A 96 8.42 14.52 -4.36
CA TYR A 96 7.82 13.41 -5.08
C TYR A 96 7.49 12.29 -4.12
N VAL A 97 6.38 11.63 -4.37
CA VAL A 97 6.01 10.46 -3.60
C VAL A 97 5.60 9.36 -4.57
N THR A 98 6.08 8.15 -4.29
CA THR A 98 5.73 6.98 -5.08
C THR A 98 4.78 6.13 -4.26
N GLU A 99 3.66 5.80 -4.88
CA GLU A 99 2.59 5.04 -4.25
C GLU A 99 2.22 3.86 -5.13
N VAL A 100 1.57 2.87 -4.52
CA VAL A 100 0.98 1.79 -5.27
C VAL A 100 -0.51 2.05 -5.36
N ILE A 101 -1.01 2.18 -6.58
CA ILE A 101 -2.45 2.32 -6.84
C ILE A 101 -3.00 0.92 -6.96
N VAL A 102 -3.83 0.52 -6.01
CA VAL A 102 -4.27 -0.87 -5.88
C VAL A 102 -5.42 -1.14 -6.84
N ASN A 103 -5.30 -2.20 -7.64
CA ASN A 103 -6.35 -2.65 -8.55
C ASN A 103 -7.14 -3.80 -7.95
N GLU A 104 -6.46 -4.70 -7.23
CA GLU A 104 -7.11 -5.86 -6.64
C GLU A 104 -6.56 -6.08 -5.25
N LEU A 105 -7.43 -6.59 -4.39
CA LEU A 105 -7.07 -6.82 -3.00
C LEU A 105 -7.70 -8.13 -2.52
N LEU A 106 -6.93 -8.90 -1.80
CA LEU A 106 -7.39 -10.16 -1.23
C LEU A 106 -7.03 -10.17 0.25
N MET A 107 -8.02 -10.40 1.10
CA MET A 107 -7.77 -10.50 2.52
C MET A 107 -7.23 -11.88 2.84
N LEU A 108 -6.14 -11.92 3.59
CA LEU A 108 -5.48 -13.15 3.97
C LEU A 108 -5.60 -13.36 5.48
N GLY A 109 -5.17 -14.52 5.89
CA GLY A 109 -5.15 -14.82 7.29
C GLY A 109 -6.51 -15.18 7.82
N ASN A 110 -6.57 -15.31 9.11
CA ASN A 110 -7.80 -15.68 9.77
C ASN A 110 -8.62 -14.46 10.09
N LYS A 111 -9.89 -14.71 10.10
CA LYS A 111 -10.84 -13.70 10.50
C LYS A 111 -10.63 -13.26 11.93
#